data_bc971aeb7a4d914371b43e07aa5e5b59
#
_entry.id   bc971aeb7a4d914371b43e07aa5e5b59
#
_cell.length_a   1.000
_cell.length_b   1.000
_cell.length_c   1.000
_cell.angle_alpha   90.00
_cell.angle_beta   90.00
_cell.angle_gamma   90.00
#
_symmetry.space_group_name_H-M   'P 1'
#
loop_
_entity.id
_entity.type
_entity.pdbx_description
1 polymer ?
#
loop_
_entity_poly.entity_id
_entity_poly.type
_entity_poly.pdbx_seq_one_letter_code
_entity_poly.pdbx_strand_id
1 'polypeptide(L)'
;MQDNLYFCIMLDCKHHIKMKPFVRRLLGAAVSVAVLYSCASVGRLEGGPIDEEPPHFVTGSPLPGALHNKKSKISIEFDEFIKLEKANEKVVISPPQVQQPEIKANGKRVVVNLQDTLKANTTYTIDFADAIQDNNEGNPMQGFTYTFSTGAELDSMAIAGTLLDASNLEPVKGVLVGLHANLADSAFTTLPFDRVGRTDSRGQFSIRGVSPGRYRIYALMDADQNFKFSQPTEVIAFNDSVIIPSMERRMRQDTLWRDSLTVDTIVERQYTHFLPDDVLLRSFKEKTFSQRLMKTERLTPEKFSFYFTAPADSLPLMKGLNFDEKDAFVIEQTTGRNDTIHYWIKDSLLYQQDTLRMSLSYLYTDTLNQLVPRTDTLRIVSKVSWQKLQEKKLEEKEKAEKEKKKR
;
A
#
# COMPACT_ATOMS: atom_id res chain seq x y z
N MET A 1 -50.25 29.88 25.05
CA MET A 1 -50.90 31.04 25.68
C MET A 1 -49.97 32.18 25.34
N GLN A 2 -50.30 32.83 24.21
CA GLN A 2 -50.90 34.14 24.05
C GLN A 2 -50.03 35.23 24.68
N ASP A 3 -49.43 36.10 23.84
CA ASP A 3 -50.11 37.40 23.58
C ASP A 3 -49.51 38.07 22.34
N ASN A 4 -50.41 38.24 21.37
CA ASN A 4 -50.29 39.17 20.26
C ASN A 4 -50.58 40.57 20.75
N LEU A 5 -49.63 41.49 20.61
CA LEU A 5 -49.92 42.94 20.80
C LEU A 5 -49.81 43.63 19.44
N TYR A 6 -50.94 43.75 18.77
CA TYR A 6 -51.14 44.70 17.68
C TYR A 6 -51.12 46.12 18.22
N PHE A 7 -50.13 46.90 17.85
CA PHE A 7 -50.12 48.34 18.12
C PHE A 7 -50.72 49.06 16.89
N CYS A 8 -52.03 49.30 16.96
CA CYS A 8 -52.75 50.11 16.01
C CYS A 8 -52.68 51.56 16.45
N ILE A 9 -51.82 52.39 15.87
CA ILE A 9 -51.81 53.84 16.10
C ILE A 9 -52.74 54.45 15.10
N MET A 10 -53.99 54.75 15.55
CA MET A 10 -54.85 55.70 14.91
C MET A 10 -54.32 57.12 15.21
N LEU A 11 -53.77 57.79 14.21
CA LEU A 11 -53.53 59.23 14.25
C LEU A 11 -54.64 59.90 13.47
N ASP A 12 -55.71 60.31 14.25
CA ASP A 12 -56.67 61.30 13.80
C ASP A 12 -56.15 62.64 14.27
N CYS A 13 -55.45 63.35 13.43
CA CYS A 13 -54.98 64.69 13.70
C CYS A 13 -55.29 65.62 12.50
N LYS A 14 -56.49 66.20 12.51
CA LYS A 14 -56.86 67.38 11.67
C LYS A 14 -56.06 68.62 12.07
N HIS A 15 -54.85 68.73 11.61
CA HIS A 15 -54.12 69.96 11.50
C HIS A 15 -53.47 70.04 10.10
N HIS A 16 -54.06 70.82 9.21
CA HIS A 16 -53.51 71.18 7.94
C HIS A 16 -52.27 72.08 8.11
N ILE A 17 -51.15 71.51 8.34
CA ILE A 17 -49.86 72.22 8.18
C ILE A 17 -49.59 72.24 6.67
N LYS A 18 -49.78 73.44 6.06
CA LYS A 18 -49.39 73.72 4.67
C LYS A 18 -47.87 73.76 4.60
N MET A 19 -47.26 72.56 4.50
CA MET A 19 -45.85 72.44 4.21
C MET A 19 -45.56 72.87 2.77
N LYS A 20 -44.55 73.72 2.57
CA LYS A 20 -44.10 74.19 1.28
C LYS A 20 -43.67 72.92 0.43
N PRO A 21 -44.01 72.90 -0.87
CA PRO A 21 -43.78 71.79 -1.71
C PRO A 21 -42.30 71.28 -1.71
N PHE A 22 -41.36 72.12 -1.43
CA PHE A 22 -39.95 71.82 -1.31
C PHE A 22 -39.67 70.93 -0.08
N VAL A 23 -40.25 71.19 1.09
CA VAL A 23 -40.07 70.48 2.36
C VAL A 23 -40.67 69.04 2.20
N ARG A 24 -41.80 68.92 1.46
CA ARG A 24 -42.48 67.66 1.19
C ARG A 24 -41.62 66.74 0.28
N ARG A 25 -40.88 67.30 -0.71
CA ARG A 25 -39.95 66.58 -1.55
C ARG A 25 -38.71 66.17 -0.78
N LEU A 26 -38.23 67.03 0.14
CA LEU A 26 -37.04 66.70 0.98
C LEU A 26 -37.36 65.55 1.97
N LEU A 27 -38.57 65.59 2.58
CA LEU A 27 -39.02 64.52 3.46
C LEU A 27 -39.19 63.19 2.71
N GLY A 28 -39.79 63.27 1.50
CA GLY A 28 -39.91 62.06 0.65
C GLY A 28 -38.56 61.47 0.26
N ALA A 29 -37.60 62.31 -0.09
CA ALA A 29 -36.21 61.84 -0.39
C ALA A 29 -35.53 61.28 0.85
N ALA A 30 -35.69 61.85 2.02
CA ALA A 30 -35.10 61.33 3.27
C ALA A 30 -35.70 60.00 3.69
N VAL A 31 -37.02 59.81 3.53
CA VAL A 31 -37.67 58.50 3.78
C VAL A 31 -37.22 57.45 2.77
N SER A 32 -37.08 57.84 1.49
CA SER A 32 -36.55 56.91 0.47
C SER A 32 -35.11 56.50 0.72
N VAL A 33 -34.26 57.41 1.19
CA VAL A 33 -32.87 57.09 1.57
C VAL A 33 -32.84 56.21 2.81
N ALA A 34 -33.70 56.48 3.82
CA ALA A 34 -33.78 55.65 5.03
C ALA A 34 -34.23 54.20 4.72
N VAL A 35 -35.13 54.02 3.74
CA VAL A 35 -35.54 52.66 3.30
C VAL A 35 -34.43 51.93 2.53
N LEU A 36 -33.57 52.68 1.81
CA LEU A 36 -32.43 52.08 1.09
C LEU A 36 -31.26 51.72 2.03
N TYR A 37 -31.20 52.30 3.23
CA TYR A 37 -30.21 51.94 4.27
C TYR A 37 -30.67 50.81 5.21
N SER A 38 -31.86 50.26 5.01
CA SER A 38 -32.27 49.01 5.67
C SER A 38 -31.54 47.87 5.05
N CYS A 39 -30.24 47.76 5.30
CA CYS A 39 -29.51 46.55 5.08
C CYS A 39 -30.12 45.45 5.94
N ALA A 40 -30.85 44.56 5.33
CA ALA A 40 -31.14 43.28 5.92
C ALA A 40 -29.77 42.60 6.17
N SER A 41 -29.29 42.61 7.41
CA SER A 41 -28.22 41.73 7.80
C SER A 41 -28.75 40.30 7.59
N VAL A 42 -28.25 39.62 6.55
CA VAL A 42 -28.42 38.18 6.44
C VAL A 42 -27.72 37.62 7.68
N GLY A 43 -28.50 37.29 8.68
CA GLY A 43 -28.00 36.52 9.81
C GLY A 43 -27.41 35.25 9.23
N ARG A 44 -26.10 35.07 9.32
CA ARG A 44 -25.52 33.74 9.10
C ARG A 44 -26.21 32.87 10.12
N LEU A 45 -26.84 31.83 9.63
CA LEU A 45 -27.25 30.72 10.46
C LEU A 45 -25.93 30.16 11.03
N GLU A 46 -25.53 30.64 12.20
CA GLU A 46 -24.48 29.99 12.98
C GLU A 46 -25.09 28.67 13.38
N GLY A 47 -24.54 27.57 12.79
CA GLY A 47 -24.89 26.24 13.21
C GLY A 47 -24.68 26.10 14.71
N GLY A 48 -25.29 25.10 15.32
CA GLY A 48 -25.02 24.72 16.71
C GLY A 48 -23.54 24.46 16.96
N PRO A 49 -23.12 24.15 18.17
CA PRO A 49 -21.77 23.72 18.47
C PRO A 49 -21.40 22.56 17.51
N ILE A 50 -20.15 22.59 17.03
CA ILE A 50 -19.62 21.54 16.16
C ILE A 50 -19.69 20.22 16.92
N ASP A 51 -20.23 19.19 16.30
CA ASP A 51 -20.24 17.84 16.87
C ASP A 51 -18.84 17.23 16.74
N GLU A 52 -18.26 16.81 17.86
CA GLU A 52 -16.95 16.17 17.93
C GLU A 52 -17.06 14.67 18.26
N GLU A 53 -18.28 14.17 18.47
CA GLU A 53 -18.52 12.77 18.80
C GLU A 53 -18.57 11.91 17.53
N PRO A 54 -17.92 10.72 17.51
CA PRO A 54 -18.02 9.80 16.40
C PRO A 54 -19.34 9.01 16.45
N PRO A 55 -19.78 8.42 15.32
CA PRO A 55 -20.96 7.57 15.28
C PRO A 55 -20.91 6.43 16.30
N HIS A 56 -22.07 6.15 16.97
CA HIS A 56 -22.18 5.06 17.91
C HIS A 56 -22.99 3.89 17.32
N PHE A 57 -22.52 2.67 17.59
CA PHE A 57 -23.20 1.45 17.19
C PHE A 57 -24.54 1.30 17.95
N VAL A 58 -25.64 1.04 17.23
CA VAL A 58 -26.96 0.80 17.79
C VAL A 58 -27.33 -0.68 17.72
N THR A 59 -27.34 -1.26 16.54
CA THR A 59 -27.71 -2.67 16.35
C THR A 59 -27.15 -3.22 15.03
N GLY A 60 -27.31 -4.53 14.82
CA GLY A 60 -26.91 -5.17 13.57
C GLY A 60 -27.60 -6.49 13.30
N SER A 61 -27.55 -6.93 12.05
CA SER A 61 -28.04 -8.23 11.62
C SER A 61 -27.00 -8.94 10.75
N PRO A 62 -26.50 -10.14 11.16
CA PRO A 62 -26.76 -10.83 12.45
C PRO A 62 -26.36 -9.96 13.64
N LEU A 63 -26.82 -10.21 14.84
CA LEU A 63 -26.35 -9.52 16.05
C LEU A 63 -24.83 -9.73 16.26
N PRO A 64 -24.11 -8.77 16.86
CA PRO A 64 -22.71 -8.98 17.22
C PRO A 64 -22.56 -10.23 18.09
N GLY A 65 -21.59 -11.08 17.76
CA GLY A 65 -21.39 -12.34 18.46
C GLY A 65 -22.40 -13.45 18.12
N ALA A 66 -23.27 -13.25 17.12
CA ALA A 66 -24.24 -14.29 16.72
C ALA A 66 -23.55 -15.58 16.30
N LEU A 67 -24.10 -16.71 16.73
CA LEU A 67 -23.68 -18.06 16.38
C LEU A 67 -24.57 -18.62 15.27
N HIS A 68 -24.10 -19.67 14.60
CA HIS A 68 -24.83 -20.37 13.53
C HIS A 68 -25.33 -19.45 12.40
N ASN A 69 -24.64 -18.36 12.14
CA ASN A 69 -25.04 -17.43 11.09
C ASN A 69 -24.86 -18.06 9.70
N LYS A 70 -25.90 -17.95 8.87
CA LYS A 70 -25.91 -18.43 7.48
C LYS A 70 -26.04 -17.29 6.48
N LYS A 71 -26.18 -16.04 6.98
CA LYS A 71 -26.39 -14.88 6.12
C LYS A 71 -25.05 -14.30 5.70
N SER A 72 -24.84 -14.10 4.40
CA SER A 72 -23.69 -13.39 3.84
C SER A 72 -23.86 -11.87 3.84
N LYS A 73 -25.09 -11.38 4.01
CA LYS A 73 -25.42 -9.96 4.11
C LYS A 73 -25.44 -9.53 5.56
N ILE A 74 -24.54 -8.62 5.93
CA ILE A 74 -24.42 -8.03 7.25
C ILE A 74 -24.89 -6.57 7.15
N SER A 75 -25.76 -6.15 8.08
CA SER A 75 -26.24 -4.77 8.18
C SER A 75 -25.97 -4.26 9.60
N ILE A 76 -25.29 -3.13 9.70
CA ILE A 76 -24.87 -2.51 10.96
C ILE A 76 -25.49 -1.11 11.00
N GLU A 77 -26.20 -0.77 12.08
CA GLU A 77 -26.94 0.48 12.25
C GLU A 77 -26.28 1.35 13.32
N PHE A 78 -26.18 2.63 13.02
CA PHE A 78 -25.59 3.67 13.87
C PHE A 78 -26.67 4.70 14.27
N ASP A 79 -26.37 5.48 15.30
CA ASP A 79 -27.27 6.51 15.82
C ASP A 79 -27.40 7.74 14.91
N GLU A 80 -26.43 7.95 13.98
CA GLU A 80 -26.40 9.06 13.06
C GLU A 80 -26.13 8.65 11.60
N PHE A 81 -26.18 9.63 10.68
CA PHE A 81 -25.83 9.40 9.27
C PHE A 81 -24.33 9.25 9.12
N ILE A 82 -23.95 8.20 8.42
CA ILE A 82 -22.54 7.81 8.25
C ILE A 82 -22.09 7.87 6.80
N LYS A 83 -20.80 8.07 6.61
CA LYS A 83 -20.08 7.86 5.35
C LYS A 83 -18.94 6.86 5.55
N LEU A 84 -18.53 6.23 4.46
CA LEU A 84 -17.39 5.31 4.46
C LEU A 84 -16.23 5.94 3.69
N GLU A 85 -15.11 6.11 4.37
CA GLU A 85 -13.89 6.60 3.75
C GLU A 85 -13.00 5.44 3.34
N LYS A 86 -12.76 5.30 2.02
CA LYS A 86 -11.86 4.28 1.44
C LYS A 86 -12.11 2.86 1.97
N ALA A 87 -13.39 2.45 2.02
CA ALA A 87 -13.78 1.18 2.62
C ALA A 87 -12.98 -0.03 2.06
N ASN A 88 -12.72 -0.08 0.75
CA ASN A 88 -11.98 -1.16 0.12
C ASN A 88 -10.50 -1.25 0.57
N GLU A 89 -9.93 -0.15 1.03
CA GLU A 89 -8.54 -0.10 1.51
C GLU A 89 -8.44 -0.31 3.02
N LYS A 90 -9.41 0.23 3.78
CA LYS A 90 -9.35 0.26 5.24
C LYS A 90 -10.04 -0.93 5.90
N VAL A 91 -11.15 -1.41 5.33
CA VAL A 91 -11.91 -2.51 5.95
C VAL A 91 -11.23 -3.84 5.69
N VAL A 92 -11.03 -4.60 6.75
CA VAL A 92 -10.42 -5.93 6.71
C VAL A 92 -11.44 -6.98 7.14
N ILE A 93 -11.69 -7.97 6.28
CA ILE A 93 -12.56 -9.09 6.57
C ILE A 93 -11.71 -10.34 6.79
N SER A 94 -11.89 -11.00 7.92
CA SER A 94 -11.14 -12.21 8.27
C SER A 94 -12.11 -13.35 8.64
N PRO A 95 -12.04 -14.51 7.98
CA PRO A 95 -11.13 -14.88 6.87
C PRO A 95 -11.28 -13.99 5.64
N PRO A 96 -10.19 -13.82 4.86
CA PRO A 96 -10.24 -12.98 3.67
C PRO A 96 -11.19 -13.54 2.62
N GLN A 97 -11.77 -12.64 1.84
CA GLN A 97 -12.69 -12.96 0.74
C GLN A 97 -11.95 -12.85 -0.59
N VAL A 98 -11.92 -13.94 -1.38
CA VAL A 98 -11.28 -13.95 -2.69
C VAL A 98 -12.08 -13.06 -3.68
N GLN A 99 -13.41 -13.14 -3.61
CA GLN A 99 -14.29 -12.24 -4.33
C GLN A 99 -14.48 -10.97 -3.49
N GLN A 100 -14.22 -9.82 -4.10
CA GLN A 100 -14.29 -8.54 -3.39
C GLN A 100 -15.67 -8.32 -2.77
N PRO A 101 -15.77 -8.12 -1.45
CA PRO A 101 -17.03 -7.85 -0.78
C PRO A 101 -17.57 -6.47 -1.17
N GLU A 102 -18.87 -6.36 -1.21
CA GLU A 102 -19.53 -5.08 -1.44
C GLU A 102 -19.83 -4.41 -0.10
N ILE A 103 -19.22 -3.23 0.14
CA ILE A 103 -19.36 -2.47 1.38
C ILE A 103 -19.93 -1.10 1.04
N LYS A 104 -21.12 -0.79 1.59
CA LYS A 104 -21.83 0.47 1.28
C LYS A 104 -22.40 1.11 2.55
N ALA A 105 -22.34 2.43 2.62
CA ALA A 105 -23.14 3.22 3.54
C ALA A 105 -24.49 3.56 2.93
N ASN A 106 -25.56 3.44 3.70
CA ASN A 106 -26.92 3.80 3.34
C ASN A 106 -27.62 4.47 4.52
N GLY A 107 -27.57 5.80 4.57
CA GLY A 107 -28.10 6.58 5.66
C GLY A 107 -27.33 6.32 6.96
N LYS A 108 -28.00 5.75 7.94
CA LYS A 108 -27.45 5.37 9.25
C LYS A 108 -26.89 3.94 9.27
N ARG A 109 -26.74 3.29 8.13
CA ARG A 109 -26.37 1.85 8.05
C ARG A 109 -25.18 1.60 7.18
N VAL A 110 -24.31 0.71 7.63
CA VAL A 110 -23.32 0.02 6.78
C VAL A 110 -23.88 -1.32 6.39
N VAL A 111 -23.81 -1.64 5.10
CA VAL A 111 -24.17 -2.94 4.55
C VAL A 111 -22.93 -3.58 3.95
N VAL A 112 -22.58 -4.78 4.42
CA VAL A 112 -21.49 -5.60 3.92
C VAL A 112 -22.08 -6.87 3.32
N ASN A 113 -21.86 -7.09 2.02
CA ASN A 113 -22.23 -8.30 1.31
C ASN A 113 -20.97 -9.14 1.05
N LEU A 114 -20.84 -10.26 1.75
CA LEU A 114 -19.77 -11.24 1.50
C LEU A 114 -20.13 -12.01 0.24
N GLN A 115 -19.22 -12.05 -0.72
CA GLN A 115 -19.45 -12.69 -2.02
C GLN A 115 -19.08 -14.18 -2.01
N ASP A 116 -18.07 -14.55 -1.22
CA ASP A 116 -17.66 -15.93 -1.06
C ASP A 116 -18.65 -16.73 -0.19
N THR A 117 -18.76 -18.02 -0.45
CA THR A 117 -19.52 -18.92 0.41
C THR A 117 -18.89 -18.96 1.80
N LEU A 118 -19.72 -18.74 2.82
CA LEU A 118 -19.27 -18.76 4.21
C LEU A 118 -18.70 -20.13 4.58
N LYS A 119 -17.47 -20.13 5.11
CA LYS A 119 -16.85 -21.35 5.65
C LYS A 119 -17.62 -21.84 6.88
N ALA A 120 -17.83 -23.14 7.00
CA ALA A 120 -18.49 -23.73 8.16
C ALA A 120 -17.62 -23.63 9.43
N ASN A 121 -18.24 -23.57 10.59
CA ASN A 121 -17.57 -23.52 11.90
C ASN A 121 -16.45 -22.48 11.97
N THR A 122 -16.73 -21.28 11.47
CA THR A 122 -15.72 -20.25 11.30
C THR A 122 -16.23 -18.92 11.87
N THR A 123 -15.41 -18.29 12.69
CA THR A 123 -15.63 -16.92 13.17
C THR A 123 -15.22 -15.92 12.11
N TYR A 124 -16.10 -15.00 11.75
CA TYR A 124 -15.84 -13.88 10.86
C TYR A 124 -15.68 -12.60 11.66
N THR A 125 -14.63 -11.85 11.36
CA THR A 125 -14.40 -10.52 11.90
C THR A 125 -14.33 -9.51 10.76
N ILE A 126 -15.01 -8.38 10.93
CA ILE A 126 -14.97 -7.24 10.00
C ILE A 126 -14.41 -6.07 10.79
N ASP A 127 -13.18 -5.71 10.52
CA ASP A 127 -12.51 -4.57 11.14
C ASP A 127 -12.63 -3.36 10.21
N PHE A 128 -13.29 -2.32 10.69
CA PHE A 128 -13.51 -1.09 9.93
C PHE A 128 -12.41 -0.06 10.13
N ALA A 129 -11.47 -0.30 11.05
CA ALA A 129 -10.41 0.66 11.40
C ALA A 129 -10.97 2.07 11.71
N ASP A 130 -10.72 3.03 10.82
CA ASP A 130 -11.23 4.41 10.86
C ASP A 130 -12.10 4.74 9.63
N ALA A 131 -12.63 3.74 8.94
CA ALA A 131 -13.40 3.91 7.72
C ALA A 131 -14.80 4.50 7.96
N ILE A 132 -15.41 4.24 9.11
CA ILE A 132 -16.74 4.74 9.46
C ILE A 132 -16.59 6.14 10.05
N GLN A 133 -17.25 7.12 9.44
CA GLN A 133 -17.23 8.51 9.88
C GLN A 133 -18.65 9.06 9.87
N ASP A 134 -18.94 10.05 10.73
CA ASP A 134 -20.17 10.80 10.56
C ASP A 134 -20.19 11.54 9.22
N ASN A 135 -21.39 11.80 8.71
CA ASN A 135 -21.55 12.38 7.38
C ASN A 135 -21.28 13.89 7.34
N ASN A 136 -21.43 14.60 8.45
CA ASN A 136 -21.38 16.05 8.51
C ASN A 136 -19.95 16.54 8.80
N GLU A 137 -19.44 16.26 9.98
CA GLU A 137 -18.16 16.74 10.48
C GLU A 137 -16.99 15.84 10.05
N GLY A 138 -17.24 14.55 9.89
CA GLY A 138 -16.25 13.57 9.47
C GLY A 138 -15.48 12.92 10.61
N ASN A 139 -16.04 12.93 11.82
CA ASN A 139 -15.43 12.32 13.01
C ASN A 139 -15.33 10.80 12.82
N PRO A 140 -14.13 10.20 12.85
CA PRO A 140 -13.98 8.78 12.59
C PRO A 140 -14.26 7.94 13.85
N MET A 141 -15.05 6.89 13.69
CA MET A 141 -15.17 5.84 14.69
C MET A 141 -13.93 4.94 14.67
N GLN A 142 -13.12 4.97 15.72
CA GLN A 142 -11.87 4.25 15.79
C GLN A 142 -12.01 2.80 16.23
N GLY A 143 -11.38 1.87 15.48
CA GLY A 143 -11.20 0.48 15.90
C GLY A 143 -12.48 -0.35 16.02
N PHE A 144 -13.55 0.03 15.33
CA PHE A 144 -14.79 -0.72 15.35
C PHE A 144 -14.65 -2.06 14.63
N THR A 145 -14.91 -3.15 15.36
CA THR A 145 -14.84 -4.51 14.83
C THR A 145 -16.18 -5.23 15.03
N TYR A 146 -16.69 -5.82 13.96
CA TYR A 146 -17.93 -6.58 13.96
C TYR A 146 -17.64 -8.08 13.82
N THR A 147 -18.20 -8.91 14.69
CA THR A 147 -17.87 -10.34 14.75
C THR A 147 -19.12 -11.19 14.79
N PHE A 148 -19.12 -12.33 14.09
CA PHE A 148 -20.13 -13.38 14.14
C PHE A 148 -19.50 -14.73 13.80
N SER A 149 -20.18 -15.83 14.09
CA SER A 149 -19.72 -17.19 13.77
C SER A 149 -20.75 -17.97 12.97
N THR A 150 -20.30 -18.78 12.03
CA THR A 150 -21.12 -19.79 11.34
C THR A 150 -21.25 -21.07 12.14
N GLY A 151 -20.40 -21.25 13.16
CA GLY A 151 -20.37 -22.39 14.08
C GLY A 151 -21.11 -22.14 15.39
N ALA A 152 -20.93 -23.09 16.32
CA ALA A 152 -21.51 -23.04 17.66
C ALA A 152 -20.73 -22.18 18.66
N GLU A 153 -19.50 -21.78 18.29
CA GLU A 153 -18.59 -21.05 19.16
C GLU A 153 -18.01 -19.86 18.44
N LEU A 154 -17.54 -18.87 19.21
CA LEU A 154 -16.77 -17.74 18.73
C LEU A 154 -15.30 -17.94 19.09
N ASP A 155 -14.45 -17.95 18.08
CA ASP A 155 -13.01 -17.84 18.30
C ASP A 155 -12.70 -16.44 18.85
N SER A 156 -12.13 -16.37 20.04
CA SER A 156 -11.92 -15.11 20.76
C SER A 156 -10.46 -14.68 20.86
N MET A 157 -9.51 -15.58 20.51
CA MET A 157 -8.08 -15.25 20.63
C MET A 157 -7.65 -14.21 19.61
N ALA A 158 -6.59 -13.50 19.94
CA ALA A 158 -5.97 -12.52 19.07
C ALA A 158 -4.44 -12.65 19.11
N ILE A 159 -3.81 -12.26 18.02
CA ILE A 159 -2.35 -12.16 17.88
C ILE A 159 -2.06 -10.74 17.46
N ALA A 160 -1.12 -10.09 18.14
CA ALA A 160 -0.73 -8.72 17.82
C ALA A 160 0.79 -8.58 17.69
N GLY A 161 1.22 -7.48 17.08
CA GLY A 161 2.63 -7.23 16.91
C GLY A 161 2.89 -5.97 16.10
N THR A 162 4.14 -5.85 15.63
CA THR A 162 4.61 -4.68 14.88
C THR A 162 5.34 -5.11 13.61
N LEU A 163 5.09 -4.43 12.52
CA LEU A 163 5.77 -4.57 11.24
C LEU A 163 6.67 -3.37 11.00
N LEU A 164 7.96 -3.62 10.81
CA LEU A 164 8.97 -2.63 10.48
C LEU A 164 9.59 -2.93 9.12
N ASP A 165 10.07 -1.92 8.42
CA ASP A 165 10.91 -2.11 7.23
C ASP A 165 12.29 -2.63 7.64
N ALA A 166 12.79 -3.67 6.96
CA ALA A 166 14.06 -4.29 7.31
C ALA A 166 15.29 -3.39 7.06
N SER A 167 15.17 -2.38 6.20
CA SER A 167 16.29 -1.52 5.80
C SER A 167 16.53 -0.34 6.77
N ASN A 168 15.45 0.25 7.31
CA ASN A 168 15.49 1.46 8.12
C ASN A 168 14.80 1.33 9.48
N LEU A 169 14.10 0.21 9.72
CA LEU A 169 13.31 -0.08 10.93
C LEU A 169 12.15 0.92 11.17
N GLU A 170 11.68 1.58 10.13
CA GLU A 170 10.50 2.43 10.20
C GLU A 170 9.21 1.59 10.16
N PRO A 171 8.13 2.05 10.84
CA PRO A 171 6.85 1.38 10.80
C PRO A 171 6.23 1.38 9.41
N VAL A 172 5.68 0.25 8.98
CA VAL A 172 5.06 0.12 7.65
C VAL A 172 3.55 0.00 7.78
N LYS A 173 2.83 0.98 7.22
CA LYS A 173 1.37 1.07 7.23
C LYS A 173 0.73 0.31 6.07
N GLY A 174 -0.49 -0.24 6.30
CA GLY A 174 -1.37 -0.74 5.24
C GLY A 174 -1.02 -2.12 4.70
N VAL A 175 -0.04 -2.79 5.29
CA VAL A 175 0.37 -4.14 4.91
C VAL A 175 -0.55 -5.16 5.54
N LEU A 176 -0.94 -6.16 4.77
CA LEU A 176 -1.73 -7.29 5.25
C LEU A 176 -0.82 -8.21 6.09
N VAL A 177 -1.27 -8.58 7.27
CA VAL A 177 -0.62 -9.61 8.10
C VAL A 177 -1.55 -10.78 8.23
N GLY A 178 -1.07 -11.96 7.87
CA GLY A 178 -1.91 -13.15 7.81
C GLY A 178 -1.31 -14.35 8.52
N LEU A 179 -2.20 -15.26 8.89
CA LEU A 179 -1.90 -16.53 9.53
C LEU A 179 -2.22 -17.70 8.61
N HIS A 180 -1.35 -18.70 8.62
CA HIS A 180 -1.61 -20.02 8.06
C HIS A 180 -1.61 -21.09 9.16
N ALA A 181 -2.68 -21.88 9.25
CA ALA A 181 -2.73 -23.10 10.07
C ALA A 181 -1.91 -24.23 9.42
N ASN A 182 -1.77 -24.21 8.10
CA ASN A 182 -0.84 -25.10 7.39
C ASN A 182 0.60 -24.59 7.60
N LEU A 183 1.41 -25.40 8.29
CA LEU A 183 2.78 -25.04 8.66
C LEU A 183 3.82 -25.27 7.55
N ALA A 184 3.41 -25.79 6.39
CA ALA A 184 4.31 -25.97 5.25
C ALA A 184 4.71 -24.61 4.65
N ASP A 185 5.98 -24.45 4.30
CA ASP A 185 6.49 -23.19 3.72
C ASP A 185 5.79 -22.84 2.39
N SER A 186 5.35 -23.87 1.63
CA SER A 186 4.59 -23.68 0.40
C SER A 186 3.18 -23.10 0.61
N ALA A 187 2.64 -23.09 1.83
CA ALA A 187 1.31 -22.56 2.09
C ALA A 187 1.23 -21.07 1.72
N PHE A 188 2.27 -20.29 2.01
CA PHE A 188 2.33 -18.87 1.73
C PHE A 188 2.22 -18.53 0.23
N THR A 189 2.70 -19.40 -0.65
CA THR A 189 2.65 -19.21 -2.11
C THR A 189 1.43 -19.85 -2.77
N THR A 190 0.83 -20.88 -2.16
CA THR A 190 -0.23 -21.69 -2.78
C THR A 190 -1.62 -21.45 -2.24
N LEU A 191 -1.74 -21.05 -0.95
CA LEU A 191 -3.01 -20.90 -0.25
C LEU A 191 -3.23 -19.45 0.16
N PRO A 192 -4.48 -18.95 0.14
CA PRO A 192 -4.81 -17.69 0.78
C PRO A 192 -4.69 -17.81 2.31
N PHE A 193 -4.46 -16.70 2.98
CA PHE A 193 -4.42 -16.66 4.44
C PHE A 193 -5.70 -17.22 5.10
N ASP A 194 -5.57 -17.89 6.23
CA ASP A 194 -6.71 -18.34 7.04
C ASP A 194 -7.31 -17.20 7.86
N ARG A 195 -6.46 -16.30 8.36
CA ARG A 195 -6.82 -15.11 9.13
C ARG A 195 -5.96 -13.93 8.71
N VAL A 196 -6.54 -12.74 8.73
CA VAL A 196 -5.83 -11.53 8.33
C VAL A 196 -6.13 -10.37 9.27
N GLY A 197 -5.16 -9.47 9.38
CA GLY A 197 -5.25 -8.13 9.93
C GLY A 197 -4.46 -7.18 9.05
N ARG A 198 -4.47 -5.88 9.37
CA ARG A 198 -3.73 -4.86 8.61
C ARG A 198 -2.94 -3.97 9.57
N THR A 199 -1.78 -3.51 9.13
CA THR A 199 -0.94 -2.60 9.92
C THR A 199 -1.48 -1.17 9.89
N ASP A 200 -1.48 -0.53 11.06
CA ASP A 200 -1.85 0.88 11.24
C ASP A 200 -0.68 1.85 10.89
N SER A 201 -0.86 3.15 11.15
CA SER A 201 0.16 4.17 10.89
C SER A 201 1.44 4.02 11.73
N ARG A 202 1.37 3.24 12.82
CA ARG A 202 2.52 2.92 13.68
C ARG A 202 3.11 1.54 13.40
N GLY A 203 2.66 0.89 12.30
CA GLY A 203 3.05 -0.45 11.94
C GLY A 203 2.47 -1.54 12.86
N GLN A 204 1.56 -1.19 13.77
CA GLN A 204 0.93 -2.15 14.67
C GLN A 204 -0.19 -2.90 13.96
N PHE A 205 -0.30 -4.20 14.23
CA PHE A 205 -1.37 -5.04 13.71
C PHE A 205 -2.01 -5.88 14.82
N SER A 206 -3.27 -6.24 14.62
CA SER A 206 -4.00 -7.18 15.46
C SER A 206 -4.85 -8.08 14.59
N ILE A 207 -4.64 -9.38 14.70
CA ILE A 207 -5.43 -10.42 14.03
C ILE A 207 -6.36 -11.03 15.06
N ARG A 208 -7.65 -10.82 14.89
CA ARG A 208 -8.69 -11.26 15.84
C ARG A 208 -9.47 -12.45 15.32
N GLY A 209 -10.24 -13.10 16.19
CA GLY A 209 -11.06 -14.24 15.84
C GLY A 209 -10.22 -15.48 15.51
N VAL A 210 -9.09 -15.65 16.19
CA VAL A 210 -8.18 -16.76 15.99
C VAL A 210 -8.62 -17.92 16.88
N SER A 211 -8.72 -19.13 16.31
CA SER A 211 -8.99 -20.36 17.05
C SER A 211 -7.74 -20.88 17.74
N PRO A 212 -7.86 -21.72 18.79
CA PRO A 212 -6.73 -22.44 19.35
C PRO A 212 -6.03 -23.27 18.26
N GLY A 213 -4.70 -23.17 18.18
CA GLY A 213 -3.95 -23.88 17.14
C GLY A 213 -2.51 -23.44 17.04
N ARG A 214 -1.84 -23.88 15.97
CA ARG A 214 -0.47 -23.55 15.65
C ARG A 214 -0.47 -22.85 14.29
N TYR A 215 0.22 -21.71 14.20
CA TYR A 215 0.17 -20.87 13.01
C TYR A 215 1.57 -20.43 12.59
N ARG A 216 1.75 -20.28 11.29
CA ARG A 216 2.79 -19.45 10.71
C ARG A 216 2.24 -18.06 10.45
N ILE A 217 3.04 -17.03 10.68
CA ILE A 217 2.67 -15.63 10.45
C ILE A 217 3.52 -15.02 9.34
N TYR A 218 2.86 -14.32 8.44
CA TYR A 218 3.47 -13.62 7.32
C TYR A 218 2.86 -12.23 7.17
N ALA A 219 3.63 -11.30 6.61
CA ALA A 219 3.10 -10.05 6.11
C ALA A 219 3.25 -9.99 4.60
N LEU A 220 2.31 -9.36 3.91
CA LEU A 220 2.24 -9.28 2.47
C LEU A 220 1.67 -7.93 2.03
N MET A 221 2.42 -7.19 1.22
CA MET A 221 1.85 -6.06 0.48
C MET A 221 1.22 -6.62 -0.79
N ASP A 222 0.02 -7.14 -0.63
CA ASP A 222 -0.77 -7.83 -1.63
C ASP A 222 -1.29 -6.84 -2.69
N ALA A 223 -0.69 -6.84 -3.87
CA ALA A 223 -1.01 -5.90 -4.93
C ALA A 223 -2.22 -6.35 -5.77
N ASP A 224 -2.43 -7.66 -5.91
CA ASP A 224 -3.49 -8.25 -6.73
C ASP A 224 -4.69 -8.78 -5.92
N GLN A 225 -4.63 -8.64 -4.58
CA GLN A 225 -5.70 -8.99 -3.63
C GLN A 225 -6.06 -10.50 -3.65
N ASN A 226 -5.06 -11.34 -3.88
CA ASN A 226 -5.24 -12.79 -3.90
C ASN A 226 -4.93 -13.47 -2.55
N PHE A 227 -4.45 -12.70 -1.55
CA PHE A 227 -4.15 -13.11 -0.16
C PHE A 227 -3.08 -14.20 -0.06
N LYS A 228 -2.17 -14.27 -1.02
CA LYS A 228 -1.03 -15.18 -1.05
C LYS A 228 0.15 -14.53 -1.77
N PHE A 229 1.36 -14.93 -1.47
CA PHE A 229 2.53 -14.45 -2.19
C PHE A 229 2.57 -15.05 -3.60
N SER A 230 2.34 -14.24 -4.61
CA SER A 230 2.26 -14.65 -6.01
C SER A 230 3.33 -14.02 -6.90
N GLN A 231 3.88 -12.88 -6.49
CA GLN A 231 4.81 -12.11 -7.29
C GLN A 231 6.07 -11.71 -6.50
N PRO A 232 7.28 -11.96 -7.03
CA PRO A 232 8.54 -11.54 -6.36
C PRO A 232 8.67 -10.03 -6.14
N THR A 233 7.78 -9.24 -6.76
CA THR A 233 7.74 -7.78 -6.60
C THR A 233 6.99 -7.33 -5.35
N GLU A 234 6.25 -8.21 -4.71
CA GLU A 234 5.52 -7.93 -3.48
C GLU A 234 6.48 -7.82 -2.30
N VAL A 235 6.16 -6.92 -1.38
CA VAL A 235 6.90 -6.79 -0.12
C VAL A 235 6.36 -7.83 0.85
N ILE A 236 7.25 -8.60 1.46
CA ILE A 236 6.90 -9.68 2.38
C ILE A 236 7.62 -9.53 3.71
N ALA A 237 7.06 -10.16 4.74
CA ALA A 237 7.75 -10.42 6.01
C ALA A 237 7.30 -11.78 6.55
N PHE A 238 8.12 -12.41 7.35
CA PHE A 238 7.79 -13.66 8.02
C PHE A 238 8.50 -13.78 9.37
N ASN A 239 8.02 -14.70 10.18
CA ASN A 239 8.67 -15.12 11.41
C ASN A 239 8.83 -16.66 11.37
N ASP A 240 10.04 -17.15 11.62
CA ASP A 240 10.34 -18.59 11.59
C ASP A 240 9.67 -19.37 12.72
N SER A 241 9.29 -18.68 13.80
CA SER A 241 8.65 -19.28 14.94
C SER A 241 7.21 -19.66 14.67
N VAL A 242 6.78 -20.80 15.16
CA VAL A 242 5.37 -21.19 15.18
C VAL A 242 4.66 -20.41 16.27
N ILE A 243 3.61 -19.69 15.89
CA ILE A 243 2.79 -18.90 16.81
C ILE A 243 1.69 -19.78 17.39
N ILE A 244 1.55 -19.75 18.72
CA ILE A 244 0.48 -20.44 19.45
C ILE A 244 -0.29 -19.37 20.24
N PRO A 245 -1.52 -19.02 19.81
CA PRO A 245 -2.29 -18.02 20.53
C PRO A 245 -2.71 -18.54 21.90
N SER A 246 -2.67 -17.67 22.87
CA SER A 246 -3.10 -17.94 24.24
C SER A 246 -3.76 -16.71 24.86
N MET A 247 -4.35 -16.86 26.01
CA MET A 247 -4.96 -15.77 26.75
C MET A 247 -4.68 -15.91 28.24
N GLU A 248 -4.52 -14.78 28.89
CA GLU A 248 -4.38 -14.71 30.35
C GLU A 248 -5.26 -13.60 30.93
N ARG A 249 -5.55 -13.70 32.21
CA ARG A 249 -6.28 -12.64 32.91
C ARG A 249 -5.28 -11.68 33.54
N ARG A 250 -5.43 -10.40 33.22
CA ARG A 250 -4.63 -9.32 33.82
C ARG A 250 -5.52 -8.27 34.46
N MET A 251 -4.95 -7.51 35.40
CA MET A 251 -5.60 -6.34 36.00
C MET A 251 -5.05 -5.09 35.32
N ARG A 252 -5.92 -4.13 35.05
CA ARG A 252 -5.53 -2.79 34.62
C ARG A 252 -6.23 -1.75 35.48
N GLN A 253 -5.57 -0.62 35.63
CA GLN A 253 -6.12 0.53 36.30
C GLN A 253 -6.81 1.43 35.27
N ASP A 254 -8.12 1.59 35.39
CA ASP A 254 -8.90 2.52 34.58
C ASP A 254 -9.15 3.79 35.38
N THR A 255 -8.76 4.94 34.84
CA THR A 255 -9.04 6.25 35.44
C THR A 255 -10.42 6.72 35.01
N LEU A 256 -11.32 6.88 35.96
CA LEU A 256 -12.61 7.51 35.74
C LEU A 256 -12.48 9.01 35.95
N TRP A 257 -12.90 9.77 34.97
CA TRP A 257 -12.85 11.22 34.99
C TRP A 257 -14.22 11.78 35.39
N ARG A 258 -14.23 12.77 36.29
CA ARG A 258 -15.46 13.51 36.65
C ARG A 258 -15.78 14.57 35.59
N ASP A 259 -14.75 15.20 35.07
CA ASP A 259 -14.78 16.15 33.97
C ASP A 259 -13.45 16.06 33.17
N SER A 260 -13.29 16.84 32.12
CA SER A 260 -12.11 16.81 31.24
C SER A 260 -10.75 17.07 31.94
N LEU A 261 -10.76 17.55 33.19
CA LEU A 261 -9.55 17.92 33.94
C LEU A 261 -9.42 17.23 35.30
N THR A 262 -10.51 16.70 35.83
CA THR A 262 -10.55 16.17 37.22
C THR A 262 -10.78 14.66 37.24
N VAL A 263 -9.82 13.93 37.77
CA VAL A 263 -9.96 12.47 38.01
C VAL A 263 -10.97 12.25 39.15
N ASP A 264 -11.98 11.40 38.92
CA ASP A 264 -12.92 11.01 39.94
C ASP A 264 -12.36 9.86 40.78
N THR A 265 -11.99 8.76 40.15
CA THR A 265 -11.43 7.62 40.85
C THR A 265 -10.59 6.73 39.89
N ILE A 266 -9.75 5.90 40.46
CA ILE A 266 -9.01 4.86 39.74
C ILE A 266 -9.60 3.51 40.16
N VAL A 267 -10.07 2.75 39.16
CA VAL A 267 -10.70 1.46 39.38
C VAL A 267 -9.85 0.36 38.77
N GLU A 268 -9.55 -0.68 39.52
CA GLU A 268 -8.92 -1.88 38.98
C GLU A 268 -9.97 -2.76 38.29
N ARG A 269 -9.74 -3.02 36.99
CA ARG A 269 -10.59 -3.91 36.19
C ARG A 269 -9.82 -5.11 35.69
N GLN A 270 -10.41 -6.27 35.83
CA GLN A 270 -9.91 -7.50 35.21
C GLN A 270 -10.23 -7.48 33.72
N TYR A 271 -9.24 -7.79 32.87
CA TYR A 271 -9.42 -7.95 31.44
C TYR A 271 -8.70 -9.19 30.92
N THR A 272 -9.15 -9.70 29.78
CA THR A 272 -8.48 -10.79 29.07
C THR A 272 -7.37 -10.21 28.20
N HIS A 273 -6.16 -10.64 28.43
CA HIS A 273 -4.99 -10.28 27.65
C HIS A 273 -4.66 -11.43 26.69
N PHE A 274 -4.54 -11.12 25.40
CA PHE A 274 -4.23 -12.08 24.35
C PHE A 274 -2.75 -12.08 24.04
N LEU A 275 -2.18 -13.27 23.83
CA LEU A 275 -0.78 -13.49 23.55
C LEU A 275 -0.61 -14.35 22.28
N PRO A 276 0.49 -14.18 21.52
CA PRO A 276 1.49 -13.12 21.67
C PRO A 276 0.96 -11.75 21.22
N ASP A 277 1.45 -10.71 21.86
CA ASP A 277 1.14 -9.29 21.54
C ASP A 277 2.36 -8.50 21.08
N ASP A 278 3.50 -9.15 21.00
CA ASP A 278 4.82 -8.58 20.70
C ASP A 278 5.49 -9.16 19.44
N VAL A 279 4.72 -9.76 18.56
CA VAL A 279 5.27 -10.37 17.33
C VAL A 279 5.94 -9.30 16.46
N LEU A 280 7.25 -9.43 16.26
CA LEU A 280 8.01 -8.54 15.40
C LEU A 280 8.19 -9.15 14.01
N LEU A 281 7.74 -8.41 13.00
CA LEU A 281 7.95 -8.71 11.59
C LEU A 281 8.83 -7.63 10.95
N ARG A 282 9.68 -8.03 10.00
CA ARG A 282 10.53 -7.12 9.24
C ARG A 282 10.26 -7.33 7.76
N SER A 283 9.73 -6.31 7.12
CA SER A 283 9.37 -6.36 5.70
C SER A 283 10.56 -6.09 4.80
N PHE A 284 10.63 -6.85 3.75
CA PHE A 284 11.62 -6.70 2.68
C PHE A 284 11.01 -7.07 1.33
N LYS A 285 11.68 -6.63 0.28
CA LYS A 285 11.35 -7.02 -1.08
C LYS A 285 12.44 -7.94 -1.59
N GLU A 286 12.06 -9.06 -2.19
CA GLU A 286 13.02 -9.94 -2.84
C GLU A 286 13.73 -9.21 -3.98
N LYS A 287 15.06 -9.29 -3.99
CA LYS A 287 15.86 -8.76 -5.09
C LYS A 287 15.80 -9.76 -6.24
N THR A 288 14.89 -9.56 -7.16
CA THR A 288 14.85 -10.33 -8.40
C THR A 288 15.85 -9.76 -9.39
N PHE A 289 16.84 -10.54 -9.74
CA PHE A 289 17.77 -10.20 -10.79
C PHE A 289 17.30 -10.85 -12.09
N SER A 290 16.77 -10.04 -13.00
CA SER A 290 16.46 -10.54 -14.35
C SER A 290 17.73 -10.56 -15.17
N GLN A 291 18.27 -11.76 -15.42
CA GLN A 291 19.47 -11.93 -16.22
C GLN A 291 19.14 -12.01 -17.70
N ARG A 292 19.65 -11.03 -18.46
CA ARG A 292 19.48 -10.92 -19.91
C ARG A 292 20.74 -10.35 -20.54
N LEU A 293 21.07 -10.79 -21.74
CA LEU A 293 22.08 -10.11 -22.56
C LEU A 293 21.50 -8.77 -23.01
N MET A 294 22.07 -7.67 -22.54
CA MET A 294 21.60 -6.31 -22.83
C MET A 294 22.15 -5.80 -24.15
N LYS A 295 23.45 -5.94 -24.34
CA LYS A 295 24.12 -5.54 -25.59
C LYS A 295 25.45 -6.30 -25.78
N THR A 296 25.88 -6.32 -27.03
CA THR A 296 27.22 -6.71 -27.42
C THR A 296 27.90 -5.53 -28.10
N GLU A 297 29.17 -5.31 -27.87
CA GLU A 297 29.88 -4.18 -28.41
C GLU A 297 31.30 -4.54 -28.80
N ARG A 298 31.74 -4.13 -29.99
CA ARG A 298 33.11 -4.23 -30.47
C ARG A 298 33.54 -2.85 -31.02
N LEU A 299 34.10 -2.05 -30.11
CA LEU A 299 34.52 -0.67 -30.45
C LEU A 299 35.78 -0.67 -31.31
N THR A 300 36.70 -1.58 -31.02
CA THR A 300 37.97 -1.76 -31.73
C THR A 300 38.10 -3.19 -32.24
N PRO A 301 38.93 -3.46 -33.24
CA PRO A 301 39.15 -4.83 -33.73
C PRO A 301 39.66 -5.79 -32.67
N GLU A 302 40.37 -5.28 -31.66
CA GLU A 302 41.14 -6.06 -30.67
C GLU A 302 40.30 -6.53 -29.49
N LYS A 303 39.08 -5.90 -29.26
CA LYS A 303 38.28 -6.13 -28.07
C LYS A 303 36.79 -6.15 -28.41
N PHE A 304 36.05 -7.09 -27.84
CA PHE A 304 34.59 -7.05 -27.78
C PHE A 304 34.09 -7.29 -26.35
N SER A 305 32.85 -6.91 -26.09
CA SER A 305 32.27 -6.92 -24.74
C SER A 305 30.86 -7.45 -24.76
N PHE A 306 30.51 -8.19 -23.72
CA PHE A 306 29.14 -8.57 -23.39
C PHE A 306 28.70 -7.80 -22.15
N TYR A 307 27.47 -7.29 -22.18
CA TYR A 307 26.84 -6.60 -21.06
C TYR A 307 25.55 -7.32 -20.72
N PHE A 308 25.44 -7.76 -19.48
CA PHE A 308 24.26 -8.40 -18.92
C PHE A 308 23.56 -7.48 -17.93
N THR A 309 22.27 -7.68 -17.71
CA THR A 309 21.46 -6.86 -16.79
C THR A 309 21.70 -7.21 -15.33
N ALA A 310 22.23 -8.39 -15.04
CA ALA A 310 22.46 -8.88 -13.70
C ALA A 310 23.75 -9.71 -13.61
N PRO A 311 24.32 -9.83 -12.41
CA PRO A 311 25.46 -10.72 -12.14
C PRO A 311 25.15 -12.18 -12.45
N ALA A 312 26.16 -12.93 -12.81
CA ALA A 312 26.11 -14.39 -12.98
C ALA A 312 27.23 -15.08 -12.21
N ASP A 313 26.94 -16.28 -11.72
CA ASP A 313 27.94 -17.09 -11.01
C ASP A 313 28.99 -17.69 -11.93
N SER A 314 28.66 -17.80 -13.22
CA SER A 314 29.55 -18.38 -14.23
C SER A 314 29.65 -17.49 -15.48
N LEU A 315 30.78 -17.65 -16.20
CA LEU A 315 30.96 -17.04 -17.49
C LEU A 315 30.05 -17.71 -18.55
N PRO A 316 29.55 -16.92 -19.53
CA PRO A 316 28.84 -17.49 -20.66
C PRO A 316 29.78 -18.37 -21.51
N LEU A 317 29.25 -19.48 -22.03
CA LEU A 317 29.97 -20.34 -22.94
C LEU A 317 29.87 -19.79 -24.36
N MET A 318 31.01 -19.50 -24.96
CA MET A 318 31.11 -18.99 -26.30
C MET A 318 31.70 -20.04 -27.22
N LYS A 319 31.09 -20.23 -28.39
CA LYS A 319 31.60 -21.10 -29.46
C LYS A 319 31.68 -20.30 -30.77
N GLY A 320 32.87 -20.24 -31.36
CA GLY A 320 33.09 -19.61 -32.67
C GLY A 320 32.36 -20.34 -33.80
N LEU A 321 31.77 -19.58 -34.72
CA LEU A 321 31.12 -20.11 -35.93
C LEU A 321 31.95 -19.83 -37.20
N ASN A 322 32.77 -18.77 -37.18
CA ASN A 322 33.69 -18.42 -38.28
C ASN A 322 35.15 -18.22 -37.81
N PHE A 323 35.44 -18.67 -36.59
CA PHE A 323 36.79 -18.66 -36.00
C PHE A 323 36.90 -19.78 -34.97
N ASP A 324 38.13 -20.16 -34.61
CA ASP A 324 38.40 -21.07 -33.49
C ASP A 324 38.52 -20.23 -32.19
N GLU A 325 37.73 -20.60 -31.18
CA GLU A 325 37.72 -19.90 -29.88
C GLU A 325 38.85 -20.38 -28.96
N LYS A 326 39.50 -21.51 -29.26
CA LYS A 326 40.50 -22.11 -28.39
C LYS A 326 41.72 -21.17 -28.24
N ASP A 327 42.00 -20.79 -27.00
CA ASP A 327 43.11 -19.90 -26.66
C ASP A 327 43.13 -18.52 -27.38
N ALA A 328 42.01 -18.17 -28.03
CA ALA A 328 41.92 -16.95 -28.84
C ALA A 328 41.75 -15.66 -28.04
N PHE A 329 41.38 -15.75 -26.76
CA PHE A 329 40.99 -14.63 -25.98
C PHE A 329 41.65 -14.55 -24.60
N VAL A 330 41.81 -13.30 -24.09
CA VAL A 330 42.01 -12.98 -22.67
C VAL A 330 40.69 -12.37 -22.17
N ILE A 331 40.17 -12.90 -21.07
CA ILE A 331 38.91 -12.45 -20.47
C ILE A 331 39.25 -11.48 -19.34
N GLU A 332 38.64 -10.30 -19.39
CA GLU A 332 38.72 -9.28 -18.35
C GLU A 332 37.32 -9.06 -17.76
N GLN A 333 37.16 -9.28 -16.47
CA GLN A 333 35.94 -9.04 -15.73
C GLN A 333 36.05 -7.71 -15.00
N THR A 334 35.28 -6.71 -15.40
CA THR A 334 35.38 -5.36 -14.84
C THR A 334 34.86 -5.29 -13.39
N THR A 335 33.84 -6.06 -13.04
CA THR A 335 33.16 -5.97 -11.76
C THR A 335 33.37 -7.18 -10.85
N GLY A 336 33.99 -8.25 -11.37
CA GLY A 336 34.06 -9.56 -10.67
C GLY A 336 32.71 -10.26 -10.51
N ARG A 337 31.63 -9.73 -11.15
CA ARG A 337 30.26 -10.24 -11.07
C ARG A 337 29.75 -10.90 -12.33
N ASN A 338 30.57 -10.99 -13.38
CA ASN A 338 30.20 -11.52 -14.70
C ASN A 338 29.02 -10.80 -15.38
N ASP A 339 28.71 -9.54 -15.02
CA ASP A 339 27.72 -8.71 -15.69
C ASP A 339 28.29 -7.88 -16.83
N THR A 340 29.60 -7.59 -16.76
CA THR A 340 30.36 -6.89 -17.81
C THR A 340 31.65 -7.67 -18.07
N ILE A 341 31.73 -8.25 -19.27
CA ILE A 341 32.82 -9.16 -19.63
C ILE A 341 33.46 -8.63 -20.90
N HIS A 342 34.76 -8.44 -20.85
CA HIS A 342 35.57 -8.02 -21.97
C HIS A 342 36.42 -9.18 -22.48
N TYR A 343 36.41 -9.40 -23.80
CA TYR A 343 37.22 -10.39 -24.48
C TYR A 343 38.27 -9.69 -25.33
N TRP A 344 39.51 -9.80 -24.91
CA TRP A 344 40.65 -9.32 -25.67
C TRP A 344 41.14 -10.41 -26.62
N ILE A 345 41.22 -10.09 -27.89
CA ILE A 345 41.61 -11.02 -28.95
C ILE A 345 43.12 -11.13 -28.96
N LYS A 346 43.67 -12.33 -28.84
CA LYS A 346 45.11 -12.59 -28.95
C LYS A 346 45.58 -12.79 -30.39
N ASP A 347 44.73 -13.44 -31.20
CA ASP A 347 45.07 -13.76 -32.59
C ASP A 347 44.90 -12.60 -33.51
N SER A 348 46.00 -12.20 -34.15
CA SER A 348 46.04 -11.09 -35.12
C SER A 348 45.20 -11.38 -36.37
N LEU A 349 44.96 -12.62 -36.75
CA LEU A 349 44.09 -12.96 -37.89
C LEU A 349 42.63 -12.65 -37.57
N LEU A 350 42.21 -12.76 -36.30
CA LEU A 350 40.86 -12.40 -35.87
C LEU A 350 40.64 -10.86 -35.85
N TYR A 351 41.68 -10.06 -35.64
CA TYR A 351 41.55 -8.59 -35.73
C TYR A 351 41.12 -8.14 -37.12
N GLN A 352 41.58 -8.83 -38.15
CA GLN A 352 41.34 -8.50 -39.54
C GLN A 352 39.91 -8.82 -39.98
N GLN A 353 39.25 -9.67 -39.22
CA GLN A 353 37.83 -9.99 -39.47
C GLN A 353 36.94 -8.89 -38.90
N ASP A 354 36.27 -8.13 -39.77
CA ASP A 354 35.32 -7.11 -39.33
C ASP A 354 34.12 -7.67 -38.61
N THR A 355 33.74 -8.93 -38.88
CA THR A 355 32.58 -9.60 -38.30
C THR A 355 32.98 -10.91 -37.69
N LEU A 356 32.71 -11.07 -36.37
CA LEU A 356 32.80 -12.32 -35.67
C LEU A 356 31.38 -12.89 -35.49
N ARG A 357 31.22 -14.18 -35.85
CA ARG A 357 29.99 -14.93 -35.63
C ARG A 357 30.25 -15.98 -34.57
N MET A 358 29.36 -16.06 -33.59
CA MET A 358 29.50 -17.00 -32.48
C MET A 358 28.14 -17.40 -31.92
N SER A 359 28.12 -18.56 -31.28
CA SER A 359 27.03 -19.02 -30.44
C SER A 359 27.39 -18.71 -28.99
N LEU A 360 26.52 -18.06 -28.26
CA LEU A 360 26.67 -17.68 -26.85
C LEU A 360 25.60 -18.38 -26.01
N SER A 361 26.03 -19.25 -25.10
CA SER A 361 25.13 -19.94 -24.15
C SER A 361 25.31 -19.34 -22.76
N TYR A 362 24.21 -18.91 -22.19
CA TYR A 362 24.17 -18.24 -20.89
C TYR A 362 22.85 -18.50 -20.18
N LEU A 363 22.76 -18.19 -18.88
CA LEU A 363 21.51 -18.27 -18.12
C LEU A 363 20.67 -17.02 -18.41
N TYR A 364 19.43 -17.23 -18.73
CA TYR A 364 18.43 -16.20 -19.05
C TYR A 364 17.23 -16.32 -18.12
N THR A 365 16.73 -15.20 -17.62
CA THR A 365 15.51 -15.18 -16.80
C THR A 365 14.29 -15.21 -17.72
N ASP A 366 13.49 -16.25 -17.63
CA ASP A 366 12.26 -16.43 -18.41
C ASP A 366 11.09 -15.58 -17.88
N THR A 367 9.90 -15.76 -18.44
CA THR A 367 8.68 -15.05 -18.03
C THR A 367 8.16 -15.47 -16.66
N LEU A 368 8.61 -16.63 -16.16
CA LEU A 368 8.28 -17.15 -14.82
C LEU A 368 9.35 -16.80 -13.78
N ASN A 369 10.28 -15.88 -14.09
CA ASN A 369 11.44 -15.51 -13.29
C ASN A 369 12.37 -16.66 -12.94
N GLN A 370 12.40 -17.72 -13.76
CA GLN A 370 13.32 -18.85 -13.60
C GLN A 370 14.54 -18.66 -14.49
N LEU A 371 15.73 -19.02 -13.98
CA LEU A 371 16.96 -19.04 -14.74
C LEU A 371 17.00 -20.30 -15.62
N VAL A 372 16.90 -20.11 -16.92
CA VAL A 372 16.95 -21.20 -17.91
C VAL A 372 18.13 -21.03 -18.85
N PRO A 373 18.76 -22.10 -19.32
CA PRO A 373 19.81 -22.01 -20.33
C PRO A 373 19.26 -21.47 -21.64
N ARG A 374 19.94 -20.47 -22.19
CA ARG A 374 19.60 -19.89 -23.49
C ARG A 374 20.85 -19.83 -24.35
N THR A 375 20.70 -20.13 -25.65
CA THR A 375 21.76 -20.01 -26.63
C THR A 375 21.33 -19.08 -27.74
N ASP A 376 22.06 -17.99 -27.92
CA ASP A 376 21.85 -17.02 -28.98
C ASP A 376 22.99 -17.03 -29.98
N THR A 377 22.66 -16.87 -31.26
CA THR A 377 23.67 -16.70 -32.32
C THR A 377 23.92 -15.20 -32.51
N LEU A 378 25.14 -14.79 -32.26
CA LEU A 378 25.55 -13.39 -32.27
C LEU A 378 26.39 -13.08 -33.51
N ARG A 379 26.19 -11.88 -34.05
CA ARG A 379 27.03 -11.28 -35.07
C ARG A 379 27.60 -9.99 -34.52
N ILE A 380 28.90 -9.97 -34.22
CA ILE A 380 29.58 -8.83 -33.63
C ILE A 380 30.46 -8.16 -34.69
N VAL A 381 30.09 -6.94 -35.04
CA VAL A 381 30.81 -6.14 -36.06
C VAL A 381 31.67 -5.10 -35.35
N SER A 382 32.92 -4.96 -35.80
CA SER A 382 33.79 -3.89 -35.29
C SER A 382 33.32 -2.52 -35.77
N LYS A 383 33.23 -1.54 -34.87
CA LYS A 383 32.89 -0.15 -35.24
C LYS A 383 34.00 0.53 -36.10
N VAL A 384 35.24 0.10 -35.91
CA VAL A 384 36.38 0.57 -36.65
C VAL A 384 37.03 -0.65 -37.34
N SER A 385 37.18 -0.63 -38.66
CA SER A 385 37.87 -1.72 -39.35
C SER A 385 39.34 -1.73 -38.99
N TRP A 386 39.97 -2.90 -39.07
CA TRP A 386 41.39 -3.06 -38.81
C TRP A 386 42.24 -2.17 -39.75
N GLN A 387 41.87 -2.05 -41.03
CA GLN A 387 42.55 -1.21 -42.01
C GLN A 387 42.55 0.25 -41.58
N LYS A 388 41.40 0.81 -41.22
CA LYS A 388 41.30 2.22 -40.73
C LYS A 388 42.10 2.44 -39.46
N LEU A 389 42.16 1.45 -38.56
CA LEU A 389 42.99 1.58 -37.38
C LEU A 389 44.48 1.62 -37.68
N GLN A 390 44.94 0.84 -38.67
CA GLN A 390 46.34 0.83 -39.10
C GLN A 390 46.70 2.16 -39.79
N GLU A 391 45.84 2.65 -40.69
CA GLU A 391 46.01 3.94 -41.33
C GLU A 391 46.16 5.09 -40.32
N LYS A 392 45.28 5.10 -39.30
CA LYS A 392 45.36 6.11 -38.25
C LYS A 392 46.65 6.03 -37.42
N LYS A 393 47.07 4.80 -37.06
CA LYS A 393 48.33 4.59 -36.33
C LYS A 393 49.55 5.04 -37.17
N LEU A 394 49.49 4.86 -38.47
CA LEU A 394 50.56 5.31 -39.39
C LEU A 394 50.64 6.85 -39.44
N GLU A 395 49.49 7.48 -39.61
CA GLU A 395 49.40 8.96 -39.61
C GLU A 395 49.89 9.58 -38.30
N GLU A 396 49.52 8.97 -37.15
CA GLU A 396 49.96 9.43 -35.83
C GLU A 396 51.49 9.29 -35.66
N LYS A 397 52.07 8.16 -36.14
CA LYS A 397 53.53 7.97 -36.16
C LYS A 397 54.24 9.01 -37.02
N GLU A 398 53.73 9.26 -38.24
CA GLU A 398 54.32 10.29 -39.13
C GLU A 398 54.23 11.69 -38.54
N LYS A 399 53.13 12.03 -37.87
CA LYS A 399 53.00 13.32 -37.16
C LYS A 399 54.02 13.42 -36.02
N ALA A 400 54.15 12.37 -35.19
CA ALA A 400 55.12 12.37 -34.12
C ALA A 400 56.59 12.43 -34.59
N GLU A 401 56.92 11.80 -35.73
CA GLU A 401 58.24 11.93 -36.33
C GLU A 401 58.53 13.34 -36.90
N LYS A 402 57.51 13.94 -37.52
CA LYS A 402 57.62 15.33 -38.01
C LYS A 402 57.79 16.32 -36.85
N GLU A 403 57.16 16.11 -35.73
CA GLU A 403 57.33 16.92 -34.51
C GLU A 403 58.72 16.74 -33.89
N LYS A 404 59.23 15.50 -33.83
CA LYS A 404 60.61 15.23 -33.36
C LYS A 404 61.67 15.82 -34.23
N LYS A 405 61.42 15.93 -35.55
CA LYS A 405 62.37 16.60 -36.51
C LYS A 405 62.30 18.12 -36.48
N LYS A 406 61.26 18.71 -35.86
CA LYS A 406 61.14 20.18 -35.72
C LYS A 406 61.70 20.69 -34.36
N ARG A 407 62.04 19.83 -33.46
CA ARG A 407 62.76 20.13 -32.21
C ARG A 407 64.26 19.86 -32.42
#